data_0fc836b4d82c7fbec7e85e5606b04378
#
_entry.id   0fc836b4d82c7fbec7e85e5606b04378
#
_cell.length_a   1.000
_cell.length_b   1.000
_cell.length_c   1.000
_cell.angle_alpha   90.00
_cell.angle_beta   90.00
_cell.angle_gamma   90.00
#
_symmetry.space_group_name_H-M   'P 1'
#
loop_
_entity.id
_entity.type
_entity.pdbx_description
1 polymer ?
#
loop_
_entity_poly.entity_id
_entity_poly.type
_entity_poly.pdbx_seq_one_letter_code
_entity_poly.pdbx_strand_id
1 'polypeptide(L)'
;MKNKKMKFVIATLLGLAAVGFVLPRSEAEADPADFILRNGKIVTVDPQKPVAQALAIRGDVIVAVGTNEEIQQYVGSKTQILDLIGKLAIPGFIEGHGHFTGIGAAKMSLGLMRVKNWDEIVSMVAEAAKK
;
A
#
# COMPACT_ATOMS: atom_id res chain seq x y z
N MET A 1 6.25 -40.66 -87.05
CA MET A 1 6.41 -39.31 -86.51
C MET A 1 5.53 -39.23 -85.32
N LYS A 2 6.11 -39.19 -84.06
CA LYS A 2 5.38 -39.26 -82.79
C LYS A 2 5.33 -37.85 -82.18
N ASN A 3 4.09 -37.31 -82.07
CA ASN A 3 3.83 -36.06 -81.36
C ASN A 3 3.90 -36.27 -79.86
N LYS A 4 4.87 -35.65 -79.19
CA LYS A 4 4.90 -35.53 -77.74
C LYS A 4 4.03 -34.36 -77.29
N LYS A 5 2.94 -34.62 -76.65
CA LYS A 5 2.12 -33.65 -75.95
C LYS A 5 2.77 -33.29 -74.63
N MET A 6 3.23 -32.06 -74.49
CA MET A 6 3.78 -31.52 -73.26
C MET A 6 2.65 -31.13 -72.31
N LYS A 7 2.51 -31.82 -71.18
CA LYS A 7 1.54 -31.48 -70.12
C LYS A 7 2.10 -30.37 -69.26
N PHE A 8 1.52 -29.20 -69.31
CA PHE A 8 1.79 -28.18 -68.31
C PHE A 8 1.08 -28.53 -67.01
N VAL A 9 1.88 -28.75 -65.95
CA VAL A 9 1.36 -28.89 -64.59
C VAL A 9 1.41 -27.48 -63.96
N ILE A 10 0.25 -26.85 -63.78
CA ILE A 10 0.12 -25.65 -63.02
C ILE A 10 0.08 -26.02 -61.55
N ALA A 11 1.17 -25.78 -60.82
CA ALA A 11 1.21 -25.90 -59.39
C ALA A 11 0.64 -24.61 -58.79
N THR A 12 -0.61 -24.66 -58.34
CA THR A 12 -1.23 -23.58 -57.59
C THR A 12 -0.72 -23.64 -56.13
N LEU A 13 0.21 -22.72 -55.79
CA LEU A 13 0.62 -22.50 -54.40
C LEU A 13 -0.51 -21.78 -53.65
N LEU A 14 -1.29 -22.48 -52.86
CA LEU A 14 -2.14 -21.90 -51.84
C LEU A 14 -1.25 -21.44 -50.67
N GLY A 15 -0.93 -20.17 -50.62
CA GLY A 15 -0.36 -19.53 -49.45
C GLY A 15 -1.39 -19.44 -48.34
N LEU A 16 -1.32 -20.29 -47.32
CA LEU A 16 -2.06 -20.11 -46.06
C LEU A 16 -1.39 -18.94 -45.33
N ALA A 17 -1.97 -17.75 -45.43
CA ALA A 17 -1.67 -16.65 -44.51
C ALA A 17 -2.28 -17.03 -43.15
N ALA A 18 -1.45 -17.53 -42.22
CA ALA A 18 -1.79 -17.66 -40.85
C ALA A 18 -1.94 -16.26 -40.24
N VAL A 19 -3.15 -15.70 -40.29
CA VAL A 19 -3.49 -14.50 -39.51
C VAL A 19 -3.45 -14.95 -38.04
N GLY A 20 -2.36 -14.63 -37.36
CA GLY A 20 -2.24 -14.84 -35.92
C GLY A 20 -3.32 -14.04 -35.22
N PHE A 21 -4.43 -14.69 -34.85
CA PHE A 21 -5.45 -14.13 -33.99
C PHE A 21 -4.87 -14.02 -32.59
N VAL A 22 -4.29 -12.85 -32.30
CA VAL A 22 -3.86 -12.51 -30.92
C VAL A 22 -5.14 -12.36 -30.10
N LEU A 23 -5.48 -13.41 -29.34
CA LEU A 23 -6.52 -13.30 -28.34
C LEU A 23 -6.12 -12.17 -27.37
N PRO A 24 -7.01 -11.22 -27.08
CA PRO A 24 -6.75 -10.27 -26.01
C PRO A 24 -6.50 -11.08 -24.74
N ARG A 25 -5.32 -10.91 -24.14
CA ARG A 25 -5.01 -11.47 -22.84
C ARG A 25 -6.02 -10.85 -21.88
N SER A 26 -6.95 -11.63 -21.37
CA SER A 26 -7.79 -11.23 -20.27
C SER A 26 -6.84 -10.80 -19.15
N GLU A 27 -6.74 -9.51 -18.88
CA GLU A 27 -6.12 -9.03 -17.66
C GLU A 27 -6.93 -9.69 -16.55
N ALA A 28 -6.30 -10.57 -15.79
CA ALA A 28 -6.95 -11.19 -14.65
C ALA A 28 -7.38 -10.04 -13.74
N GLU A 29 -8.69 -9.89 -13.57
CA GLU A 29 -9.26 -8.88 -12.67
C GLU A 29 -8.63 -9.10 -11.30
N ALA A 30 -8.01 -8.05 -10.75
CA ALA A 30 -7.34 -8.17 -9.48
C ALA A 30 -8.37 -8.47 -8.39
N ASP A 31 -8.05 -9.39 -7.48
CA ASP A 31 -8.94 -9.64 -6.34
C ASP A 31 -9.19 -8.33 -5.59
N PRO A 32 -10.46 -8.01 -5.25
CA PRO A 32 -10.81 -6.77 -4.57
C PRO A 32 -10.06 -6.58 -3.25
N ALA A 33 -9.72 -5.34 -2.94
CA ALA A 33 -9.19 -4.95 -1.65
C ALA A 33 -10.31 -4.72 -0.63
N ASP A 34 -9.99 -4.85 0.66
CA ASP A 34 -10.92 -4.52 1.74
C ASP A 34 -10.95 -3.01 1.97
N PHE A 35 -9.79 -2.37 1.82
CA PHE A 35 -9.63 -0.95 2.09
C PHE A 35 -8.69 -0.28 1.08
N ILE A 36 -9.05 0.92 0.64
CA ILE A 36 -8.25 1.73 -0.30
C ILE A 36 -8.08 3.14 0.25
N LEU A 37 -6.84 3.64 0.26
CA LEU A 37 -6.53 5.06 0.35
C LEU A 37 -6.36 5.59 -1.06
N ARG A 38 -6.93 6.75 -1.38
CA ARG A 38 -6.77 7.40 -2.69
C ARG A 38 -6.69 8.92 -2.60
N ASN A 39 -6.32 9.56 -3.72
CA ASN A 39 -6.23 11.01 -3.84
C ASN A 39 -5.31 11.64 -2.79
N GLY A 40 -4.20 10.96 -2.44
CA GLY A 40 -3.25 11.41 -1.45
C GLY A 40 -1.83 11.60 -1.98
N LYS A 41 -0.96 11.98 -1.05
CA LYS A 41 0.49 11.91 -1.22
C LYS A 41 1.01 10.82 -0.29
N ILE A 42 1.27 9.64 -0.85
CA ILE A 42 1.70 8.46 -0.09
C ILE A 42 3.22 8.34 -0.21
N VAL A 43 3.92 8.44 0.91
CA VAL A 43 5.37 8.19 0.98
C VAL A 43 5.59 6.71 1.21
N THR A 44 6.22 6.04 0.26
CA THR A 44 6.36 4.57 0.27
C THR A 44 7.61 4.09 0.99
N VAL A 45 8.60 4.97 1.16
CA VAL A 45 9.97 4.63 1.63
C VAL A 45 10.70 3.66 0.67
N ASP A 46 10.16 3.44 -0.52
CA ASP A 46 10.79 2.69 -1.59
C ASP A 46 11.58 3.67 -2.48
N PRO A 47 12.92 3.51 -2.62
CA PRO A 47 13.73 4.38 -3.47
C PRO A 47 13.33 4.37 -4.95
N GLN A 48 12.74 3.28 -5.43
CA GLN A 48 12.32 3.14 -6.82
C GLN A 48 10.95 3.80 -7.09
N LYS A 49 10.11 3.91 -6.06
CA LYS A 49 8.78 4.52 -6.15
C LYS A 49 8.48 5.35 -4.91
N PRO A 50 9.19 6.46 -4.68
CA PRO A 50 9.18 7.15 -3.39
C PRO A 50 7.84 7.80 -3.03
N VAL A 51 6.99 8.07 -4.02
CA VAL A 51 5.67 8.70 -3.85
C VAL A 51 4.62 7.98 -4.70
N ALA A 52 3.44 7.77 -4.11
CA ALA A 52 2.26 7.26 -4.81
C ALA A 52 1.02 8.12 -4.48
N GLN A 53 -0.08 7.88 -5.18
CA GLN A 53 -1.35 8.61 -4.98
C GLN A 53 -2.38 7.78 -4.23
N ALA A 54 -2.27 6.44 -4.33
CA ALA A 54 -3.22 5.50 -3.77
C ALA A 54 -2.53 4.21 -3.33
N LEU A 55 -3.17 3.47 -2.43
CA LEU A 55 -2.80 2.11 -2.06
C LEU A 55 -4.04 1.26 -1.77
N ALA A 56 -3.89 -0.05 -1.96
CA ALA A 56 -4.91 -1.05 -1.68
C ALA A 56 -4.43 -2.02 -0.59
N ILE A 57 -5.33 -2.35 0.34
CA ILE A 57 -5.08 -3.21 1.49
C ILE A 57 -6.06 -4.37 1.48
N ARG A 58 -5.56 -5.58 1.74
CA ARG A 58 -6.38 -6.78 1.96
C ARG A 58 -5.94 -7.43 3.26
N GLY A 59 -6.88 -7.54 4.21
CA GLY A 59 -6.55 -7.95 5.57
C GLY A 59 -5.56 -6.97 6.20
N ASP A 60 -4.39 -7.46 6.54
CA ASP A 60 -3.27 -6.72 7.12
C ASP A 60 -2.11 -6.43 6.15
N VAL A 61 -2.32 -6.70 4.83
CA VAL A 61 -1.29 -6.58 3.80
C VAL A 61 -1.62 -5.48 2.80
N ILE A 62 -0.63 -4.65 2.49
CA ILE A 62 -0.68 -3.73 1.34
C ILE A 62 -0.44 -4.55 0.08
N VAL A 63 -1.49 -4.71 -0.76
CA VAL A 63 -1.44 -5.54 -1.97
C VAL A 63 -1.05 -4.74 -3.22
N ALA A 64 -1.22 -3.43 -3.21
CA ALA A 64 -0.79 -2.55 -4.29
C ALA A 64 -0.53 -1.12 -3.81
N VAL A 65 0.41 -0.44 -4.47
CA VAL A 65 0.73 0.98 -4.26
C VAL A 65 0.99 1.61 -5.62
N GLY A 66 0.30 2.73 -5.94
CA GLY A 66 0.42 3.32 -7.26
C GLY A 66 -0.33 4.63 -7.46
N THR A 67 -0.69 4.90 -8.71
CA THR A 67 -1.60 5.99 -9.06
C THR A 67 -3.04 5.62 -8.71
N ASN A 68 -3.94 6.60 -8.74
CA ASN A 68 -5.37 6.33 -8.52
C ASN A 68 -5.93 5.35 -9.58
N GLU A 69 -5.47 5.47 -10.82
CA GLU A 69 -5.88 4.63 -11.94
C GLU A 69 -5.42 3.19 -11.75
N GLU A 70 -4.15 2.99 -11.36
CA GLU A 70 -3.60 1.65 -11.10
C GLU A 70 -4.33 0.94 -9.95
N ILE A 71 -4.78 1.68 -8.94
CA ILE A 71 -5.46 1.10 -7.78
C ILE A 71 -6.95 0.85 -8.03
N GLN A 72 -7.55 1.49 -9.05
CA GLN A 72 -8.97 1.34 -9.37
C GLN A 72 -9.39 -0.12 -9.61
N GLN A 73 -8.51 -0.95 -10.17
CA GLN A 73 -8.78 -2.38 -10.43
C GLN A 73 -9.02 -3.21 -9.15
N TYR A 74 -8.62 -2.71 -7.98
CA TYR A 74 -8.82 -3.37 -6.68
C TYR A 74 -10.12 -2.95 -5.99
N VAL A 75 -10.92 -2.08 -6.60
CA VAL A 75 -12.21 -1.65 -6.02
C VAL A 75 -13.27 -2.71 -6.29
N GLY A 76 -13.86 -3.24 -5.24
CA GLY A 76 -14.99 -4.15 -5.30
C GLY A 76 -16.21 -3.61 -4.56
N SER A 77 -17.31 -4.35 -4.59
CA SER A 77 -18.60 -3.92 -4.00
C SER A 77 -18.56 -3.73 -2.47
N LYS A 78 -17.57 -4.32 -1.79
CA LYS A 78 -17.39 -4.24 -0.33
C LYS A 78 -16.17 -3.42 0.08
N THR A 79 -15.39 -2.90 -0.88
CA THR A 79 -14.19 -2.13 -0.61
C THR A 79 -14.54 -0.82 0.08
N GLN A 80 -13.94 -0.56 1.24
CA GLN A 80 -14.01 0.73 1.89
C GLN A 80 -12.98 1.68 1.27
N ILE A 81 -13.39 2.89 0.94
CA ILE A 81 -12.52 3.88 0.31
C ILE A 81 -12.39 5.09 1.21
N LEU A 82 -11.16 5.45 1.57
CA LEU A 82 -10.82 6.70 2.23
C LEU A 82 -10.19 7.66 1.23
N ASP A 83 -10.88 8.75 0.95
CA ASP A 83 -10.34 9.85 0.14
C ASP A 83 -9.45 10.74 1.02
N LEU A 84 -8.18 10.84 0.67
CA LEU A 84 -7.21 11.63 1.42
C LEU A 84 -7.28 13.13 1.11
N ILE A 85 -7.96 13.53 0.04
CA ILE A 85 -8.12 14.94 -0.36
C ILE A 85 -6.76 15.67 -0.37
N GLY A 86 -5.74 15.07 -0.98
CA GLY A 86 -4.38 15.60 -1.05
C GLY A 86 -3.54 15.47 0.23
N LYS A 87 -4.07 14.89 1.31
CA LYS A 87 -3.34 14.70 2.56
C LYS A 87 -2.20 13.71 2.40
N LEU A 88 -1.21 13.86 3.29
CA LEU A 88 -0.06 12.98 3.38
C LEU A 88 -0.44 11.67 4.11
N ALA A 89 0.00 10.54 3.55
CA ALA A 89 0.03 9.25 4.22
C ALA A 89 1.47 8.75 4.27
N ILE A 90 1.89 8.29 5.44
CA ILE A 90 3.24 7.77 5.69
C ILE A 90 3.14 6.46 6.46
N PRO A 91 4.14 5.58 6.40
CA PRO A 91 4.25 4.46 7.31
C PRO A 91 4.23 4.91 8.77
N GLY A 92 3.66 4.11 9.65
CA GLY A 92 3.68 4.39 11.08
C GLY A 92 5.11 4.46 11.62
N PHE A 93 5.34 5.36 12.58
CA PHE A 93 6.65 5.45 13.22
C PHE A 93 6.89 4.25 14.13
N ILE A 94 8.12 3.73 14.07
CA ILE A 94 8.61 2.73 15.00
C ILE A 94 9.57 3.43 15.96
N GLU A 95 9.17 3.57 17.24
CA GLU A 95 10.03 4.12 18.28
C GLU A 95 10.99 3.04 18.76
N GLY A 96 12.26 3.15 18.37
CA GLY A 96 13.33 2.22 18.74
C GLY A 96 14.02 2.55 20.08
N HIS A 97 13.72 3.72 20.69
CA HIS A 97 14.34 4.18 21.95
C HIS A 97 13.26 4.68 22.92
N GLY A 98 12.41 3.79 23.40
CA GLY A 98 11.34 4.11 24.33
C GLY A 98 11.74 3.84 25.80
N HIS A 99 11.58 4.83 26.66
CA HIS A 99 11.74 4.68 28.13
C HIS A 99 10.41 4.25 28.76
N PHE A 100 9.79 3.21 28.25
CA PHE A 100 8.45 2.76 28.68
C PHE A 100 8.36 2.46 30.18
N THR A 101 9.34 1.73 30.70
CA THR A 101 9.44 1.42 32.16
C THR A 101 9.70 2.67 32.98
N GLY A 102 10.52 3.60 32.47
CA GLY A 102 10.78 4.90 33.09
C GLY A 102 9.54 5.77 33.22
N ILE A 103 8.69 5.79 32.21
CA ILE A 103 7.39 6.49 32.26
C ILE A 103 6.46 5.85 33.27
N GLY A 104 6.42 4.51 33.34
CA GLY A 104 5.65 3.78 34.35
C GLY A 104 6.10 4.12 35.77
N ALA A 105 7.41 4.07 36.04
CA ALA A 105 7.98 4.41 37.34
C ALA A 105 7.72 5.87 37.71
N ALA A 106 7.85 6.81 36.77
CA ALA A 106 7.56 8.22 36.99
C ALA A 106 6.08 8.48 37.36
N LYS A 107 5.15 7.71 36.79
CA LYS A 107 3.72 7.80 37.15
C LYS A 107 3.40 7.20 38.54
N MET A 108 4.21 6.27 39.00
CA MET A 108 4.08 5.66 40.33
C MET A 108 4.81 6.47 41.40
N SER A 109 5.62 7.45 41.02
CA SER A 109 6.42 8.26 41.93
C SER A 109 5.80 9.66 42.07
N LEU A 110 6.12 10.32 43.19
CA LEU A 110 5.73 11.70 43.40
C LEU A 110 6.61 12.61 42.53
N GLY A 111 5.99 13.35 41.61
CA GLY A 111 6.68 14.23 40.66
C GLY A 111 7.18 15.52 41.31
N LEU A 112 8.41 15.55 41.79
CA LEU A 112 9.00 16.69 42.50
C LEU A 112 9.78 17.67 41.58
N MET A 113 9.78 17.43 40.24
CA MET A 113 10.57 18.21 39.29
C MET A 113 10.16 19.69 39.15
N ARG A 114 8.93 20.04 39.57
CA ARG A 114 8.36 21.38 39.40
C ARG A 114 8.11 22.13 40.70
N VAL A 115 8.56 21.55 41.84
CA VAL A 115 8.38 22.19 43.15
C VAL A 115 9.29 23.40 43.27
N LYS A 116 8.82 24.44 43.97
CA LYS A 116 9.49 25.73 44.10
C LYS A 116 10.32 25.85 45.37
N ASN A 117 9.97 25.10 46.42
CA ASN A 117 10.63 25.18 47.73
C ASN A 117 10.39 23.88 48.52
N TRP A 118 11.06 23.80 49.66
CA TRP A 118 11.00 22.65 50.60
C TRP A 118 9.60 22.40 51.18
N ASP A 119 8.89 23.45 51.52
CA ASP A 119 7.55 23.34 52.14
C ASP A 119 6.55 22.70 51.16
N GLU A 120 6.67 23.01 49.87
CA GLU A 120 5.86 22.36 48.83
C GLU A 120 6.18 20.87 48.73
N ILE A 121 7.44 20.46 48.82
CA ILE A 121 7.82 19.03 48.85
C ILE A 121 7.18 18.31 50.05
N VAL A 122 7.32 18.90 51.26
CA VAL A 122 6.75 18.34 52.49
C VAL A 122 5.25 18.18 52.40
N SER A 123 4.56 19.20 51.88
CA SER A 123 3.13 19.18 51.65
C SER A 123 2.70 18.08 50.69
N MET A 124 3.37 17.95 49.54
CA MET A 124 3.08 16.92 48.55
C MET A 124 3.31 15.51 49.09
N VAL A 125 4.39 15.30 49.84
CA VAL A 125 4.66 14.02 50.50
C VAL A 125 3.58 13.68 51.55
N ALA A 126 3.20 14.64 52.37
CA ALA A 126 2.15 14.47 53.38
C ALA A 126 0.80 14.10 52.75
N GLU A 127 0.44 14.71 51.62
CA GLU A 127 -0.80 14.35 50.87
C GLU A 127 -0.70 12.97 50.24
N ALA A 128 0.43 12.62 49.66
CA ALA A 128 0.64 11.29 49.06
C ALA A 128 0.59 10.16 50.08
N ALA A 129 1.06 10.40 51.32
CA ALA A 129 1.06 9.42 52.41
C ALA A 129 -0.34 9.12 52.99
N LYS A 130 -1.35 9.89 52.61
CA LYS A 130 -2.76 9.68 53.03
C LYS A 130 -3.51 8.69 52.12
N LYS A 131 -2.94 8.34 50.95
CA LYS A 131 -3.53 7.43 49.95
C LYS A 131 -3.02 5.99 50.12
#